data_bad5629bc88acfb4c56193d30a39c3e1
#
_entry.id   bad5629bc88acfb4c56193d30a39c3e1
#
_cell.length_a   1.000
_cell.length_b   1.000
_cell.length_c   1.000
_cell.angle_alpha   90.00
_cell.angle_beta   90.00
_cell.angle_gamma   90.00
#
_symmetry.space_group_name_H-M   'P 1'
#
loop_
_entity.id
_entity.type
_entity.pdbx_description
1 polymer ?
#
loop_
_entity_poly.entity_id
_entity_poly.type
_entity_poly.pdbx_seq_one_letter_code
_entity_poly.pdbx_strand_id
1 'polypeptide(L)'
;MPESTDESRRSPTQKSIYFVDRDPDFTFIASLRVAISLLSLGVGRFWLASKLRRYLWSNTTILGHPLDYDGDAWVELLHFAVGAAPLVGIGFVLYRLESPLQGENGEYFFLGTAIFAFAYWRAMRFAAWRYRLNHTLWRGRRFRAEGSVVAYFLQAFGWGTASAISLGLAWPSAQAALNRYMLRHTHYGSNYFEFVGSSAILTSRGIFLLPAWLWSRILLIICILAIWVCNKALNENMLKMLDDEWAGSVADAAGRSMMGYSLVVVVLLPIVAFAYPRFVALTWKWQLEGVRFGEAYVTSGLKLSSFMGIYFVFYAFVAGIVLLTLLAWSTLEWWYADEPMYLVAAFYYCAIAADVAWSWLFAPRFWATVIRSLTLHDPVLLSVIATKAFPVHGQAFAKLPE
;
A
#
# COMPACT_ATOMS: atom_id res chain seq x y z
N MET A 1 18.96 -10.74 -61.60
CA MET A 1 18.01 -9.83 -60.91
C MET A 1 17.97 -10.27 -59.45
N PRO A 2 18.50 -9.50 -58.55
CA PRO A 2 18.43 -9.83 -57.12
C PRO A 2 17.16 -9.24 -56.52
N GLU A 3 16.39 -10.05 -55.81
CA GLU A 3 15.32 -9.66 -54.93
C GLU A 3 15.86 -8.74 -53.85
N SER A 4 15.43 -7.48 -53.87
CA SER A 4 15.71 -6.51 -52.85
C SER A 4 14.84 -6.82 -51.64
N THR A 5 15.43 -7.32 -50.62
CA THR A 5 14.87 -7.49 -49.27
C THR A 5 14.36 -6.14 -48.73
N ASP A 6 13.05 -5.98 -48.69
CA ASP A 6 12.35 -4.88 -48.04
C ASP A 6 12.29 -5.12 -46.48
N GLU A 7 13.45 -5.15 -45.85
CA GLU A 7 13.60 -5.28 -44.37
C GLU A 7 13.68 -3.91 -43.66
N SER A 8 13.59 -2.79 -44.39
CA SER A 8 13.88 -1.46 -43.84
C SER A 8 12.67 -0.65 -43.30
N ARG A 9 11.49 -1.24 -43.17
CA ARG A 9 10.31 -0.56 -42.61
C ARG A 9 9.73 -1.20 -41.37
N ARG A 10 10.56 -1.65 -40.44
CA ARG A 10 10.08 -1.79 -39.06
C ARG A 10 10.13 -0.40 -38.41
N SER A 11 9.01 0.31 -38.48
CA SER A 11 8.77 1.48 -37.65
C SER A 11 9.13 1.15 -36.20
N PRO A 12 9.81 2.05 -35.44
CA PRO A 12 10.16 1.81 -34.07
C PRO A 12 8.87 1.41 -33.33
N THR A 13 8.86 0.24 -32.73
CA THR A 13 7.72 -0.33 -32.00
C THR A 13 7.26 0.69 -30.94
N GLN A 14 6.27 1.49 -31.32
CA GLN A 14 5.69 2.49 -30.46
C GLN A 14 5.15 1.72 -29.25
N LYS A 15 5.72 1.98 -28.07
CA LYS A 15 5.27 1.31 -26.84
C LYS A 15 3.78 1.46 -26.71
N SER A 16 3.06 0.35 -26.62
CA SER A 16 1.60 0.33 -26.49
C SER A 16 1.09 0.93 -25.17
N ILE A 17 1.95 0.97 -24.13
CA ILE A 17 1.68 1.59 -22.84
C ILE A 17 2.88 2.47 -22.47
N TYR A 18 2.61 3.73 -22.15
CA TYR A 18 3.66 4.67 -21.75
C TYR A 18 3.13 5.74 -20.79
N PHE A 19 4.03 6.30 -20.00
CA PHE A 19 3.77 7.41 -19.08
C PHE A 19 4.49 8.66 -19.59
N VAL A 20 3.73 9.74 -19.78
CA VAL A 20 4.23 11.05 -20.19
C VAL A 20 3.91 12.04 -19.08
N ASP A 21 4.93 12.64 -18.52
CA ASP A 21 4.76 13.73 -17.57
C ASP A 21 4.46 15.02 -18.34
N ARG A 22 3.20 15.45 -18.30
CA ARG A 22 2.69 16.60 -19.05
C ARG A 22 2.62 17.89 -18.25
N ASP A 23 2.79 17.80 -16.94
CA ASP A 23 2.62 18.96 -16.05
C ASP A 23 3.78 19.04 -15.07
N PRO A 24 4.85 19.80 -15.42
CA PRO A 24 6.01 20.01 -14.55
C PRO A 24 5.65 20.80 -13.27
N ASP A 25 4.58 21.63 -13.30
CA ASP A 25 4.16 22.45 -12.16
C ASP A 25 3.34 21.66 -11.14
N PHE A 26 2.98 20.42 -11.50
CA PHE A 26 2.25 19.53 -10.60
C PHE A 26 2.94 19.37 -9.24
N THR A 27 4.25 19.27 -9.20
CA THR A 27 5.03 19.14 -7.96
C THR A 27 4.92 20.38 -7.06
N PHE A 28 4.85 21.58 -7.62
CA PHE A 28 4.71 22.82 -6.85
C PHE A 28 3.31 22.98 -6.26
N ILE A 29 2.28 22.90 -7.07
CA ILE A 29 0.88 22.99 -6.62
C ILE A 29 0.62 21.96 -5.53
N ALA A 30 1.28 20.95 -5.61
CA ALA A 30 1.18 19.82 -4.80
C ALA A 30 1.87 20.05 -3.45
N SER A 31 3.04 20.63 -3.34
CA SER A 31 3.68 20.94 -2.05
C SER A 31 2.79 21.83 -1.17
N LEU A 32 2.07 22.80 -1.74
CA LEU A 32 1.12 23.64 -1.01
C LEU A 32 -0.05 22.82 -0.42
N ARG A 33 -0.51 21.79 -1.15
CA ARG A 33 -1.60 20.92 -0.69
C ARG A 33 -1.16 19.93 0.39
N VAL A 34 0.12 19.60 0.43
CA VAL A 34 0.74 18.86 1.54
C VAL A 34 0.56 19.63 2.84
N ALA A 35 0.90 20.90 2.83
CA ALA A 35 0.72 21.76 3.99
C ALA A 35 -0.76 21.77 4.44
N ILE A 36 -1.70 21.86 3.49
CA ILE A 36 -3.14 21.81 3.80
C ILE A 36 -3.54 20.46 4.41
N SER A 37 -2.98 19.34 3.92
CA SER A 37 -3.28 18.01 4.48
C SER A 37 -2.76 17.87 5.92
N LEU A 38 -1.57 18.39 6.19
CA LEU A 38 -0.99 18.42 7.55
C LEU A 38 -1.84 19.29 8.49
N LEU A 39 -2.22 20.48 8.06
CA LEU A 39 -3.05 21.41 8.84
C LEU A 39 -4.49 20.90 9.08
N SER A 40 -5.03 20.09 8.16
CA SER A 40 -6.38 19.51 8.26
C SER A 40 -6.43 18.18 9.02
N LEU A 41 -5.40 17.84 9.81
CA LEU A 41 -5.30 16.56 10.52
C LEU A 41 -5.47 15.33 9.61
N GLY A 42 -4.97 15.41 8.38
CA GLY A 42 -5.03 14.31 7.41
C GLY A 42 -6.34 14.21 6.61
N VAL A 43 -7.35 15.01 6.88
CA VAL A 43 -8.60 15.00 6.08
C VAL A 43 -8.32 15.44 4.64
N GLY A 44 -7.44 16.40 4.44
CA GLY A 44 -7.01 16.90 3.11
C GLY A 44 -6.39 15.83 2.20
N ARG A 45 -5.91 14.70 2.74
CA ARG A 45 -5.31 13.60 1.97
C ARG A 45 -6.24 13.01 0.91
N PHE A 46 -7.56 13.02 1.11
CA PHE A 46 -8.52 12.47 0.15
C PHE A 46 -8.60 13.29 -1.13
N TRP A 47 -8.62 14.63 -0.99
CA TRP A 47 -8.54 15.55 -2.15
C TRP A 47 -7.22 15.42 -2.88
N LEU A 48 -6.14 15.29 -2.10
CA LEU A 48 -4.81 15.08 -2.65
C LEU A 48 -4.75 13.76 -3.43
N ALA A 49 -5.22 12.66 -2.85
CA ALA A 49 -5.21 11.34 -3.49
C ALA A 49 -6.08 11.31 -4.76
N SER A 50 -7.25 11.95 -4.76
CA SER A 50 -8.10 12.05 -5.94
C SER A 50 -7.43 12.84 -7.07
N LYS A 51 -6.80 13.99 -6.76
CA LYS A 51 -6.07 14.79 -7.75
C LYS A 51 -4.82 14.09 -8.28
N LEU A 52 -4.07 13.43 -7.39
CA LEU A 52 -2.93 12.61 -7.79
C LEU A 52 -3.36 11.50 -8.77
N ARG A 53 -4.49 10.83 -8.53
CA ARG A 53 -5.00 9.83 -9.46
C ARG A 53 -5.36 10.44 -10.80
N ARG A 54 -6.07 11.56 -10.84
CA ARG A 54 -6.36 12.26 -12.10
C ARG A 54 -5.10 12.55 -12.87
N TYR A 55 -4.08 13.08 -12.20
CA TYR A 55 -2.78 13.31 -12.80
C TYR A 55 -2.13 12.03 -13.33
N LEU A 56 -2.04 10.96 -12.52
CA LEU A 56 -1.41 9.70 -12.92
C LEU A 56 -2.14 9.04 -14.09
N TRP A 57 -3.49 9.06 -14.09
CA TRP A 57 -4.31 8.48 -15.15
C TRP A 57 -4.18 9.28 -16.44
N SER A 58 -4.33 10.60 -16.42
CA SER A 58 -4.20 11.45 -17.61
C SER A 58 -2.82 11.37 -18.27
N ASN A 59 -1.78 11.09 -17.50
CA ASN A 59 -0.42 10.89 -18.00
C ASN A 59 -0.11 9.43 -18.39
N THR A 60 -1.03 8.49 -18.13
CA THR A 60 -0.89 7.09 -18.54
C THR A 60 -1.65 6.87 -19.84
N THR A 61 -0.93 6.55 -20.91
CA THR A 61 -1.49 6.34 -22.24
C THR A 61 -1.43 4.87 -22.61
N ILE A 62 -2.56 4.32 -23.05
CA ILE A 62 -2.70 2.95 -23.56
C ILE A 62 -3.14 3.01 -25.01
N LEU A 63 -2.38 2.41 -25.93
CA LEU A 63 -2.66 2.42 -27.38
C LEU A 63 -2.95 3.82 -27.92
N GLY A 64 -2.17 4.82 -27.48
CA GLY A 64 -2.31 6.22 -27.93
C GLY A 64 -3.43 7.03 -27.26
N HIS A 65 -4.22 6.43 -26.36
CA HIS A 65 -5.30 7.12 -25.65
C HIS A 65 -5.02 7.19 -24.15
N PRO A 66 -5.12 8.38 -23.53
CA PRO A 66 -4.95 8.54 -22.10
C PRO A 66 -6.11 7.90 -21.32
N LEU A 67 -5.81 7.51 -20.09
CA LEU A 67 -6.84 7.19 -19.10
C LEU A 67 -7.40 8.48 -18.52
N ASP A 68 -8.63 8.42 -18.02
CA ASP A 68 -9.25 9.51 -17.27
C ASP A 68 -9.86 9.00 -15.97
N TYR A 69 -10.02 9.90 -14.98
CA TYR A 69 -10.54 9.57 -13.67
C TYR A 69 -11.53 10.64 -13.19
N ASP A 70 -12.78 10.24 -12.95
CA ASP A 70 -13.86 11.13 -12.53
C ASP A 70 -14.33 10.92 -11.08
N GLY A 71 -13.56 10.17 -10.28
CA GLY A 71 -13.88 9.92 -8.86
C GLY A 71 -13.84 11.18 -8.00
N ASP A 72 -14.76 11.24 -7.02
CA ASP A 72 -14.89 12.34 -6.08
C ASP A 72 -14.20 12.03 -4.74
N ALA A 73 -13.47 13.03 -4.22
CA ALA A 73 -12.77 12.95 -2.95
C ALA A 73 -13.72 12.84 -1.74
N TRP A 74 -14.89 13.49 -1.79
CA TRP A 74 -15.90 13.38 -0.74
C TRP A 74 -16.44 11.98 -0.58
N VAL A 75 -16.70 11.31 -1.69
CA VAL A 75 -17.17 9.93 -1.69
C VAL A 75 -16.09 8.99 -1.15
N GLU A 76 -14.81 9.24 -1.47
CA GLU A 76 -13.70 8.47 -0.90
C GLU A 76 -13.55 8.68 0.61
N LEU A 77 -13.69 9.91 1.09
CA LEU A 77 -13.71 10.24 2.52
C LEU A 77 -14.87 9.52 3.23
N LEU A 78 -16.07 9.55 2.65
CA LEU A 78 -17.24 8.89 3.22
C LEU A 78 -17.03 7.36 3.30
N HIS A 79 -16.52 6.75 2.22
CA HIS A 79 -16.19 5.31 2.23
C HIS A 79 -15.15 4.97 3.30
N PHE A 80 -14.16 5.84 3.49
CA PHE A 80 -13.17 5.66 4.55
C PHE A 80 -13.80 5.79 5.93
N ALA A 81 -14.61 6.81 6.18
CA ALA A 81 -15.25 7.04 7.47
C ALA A 81 -16.19 5.89 7.85
N VAL A 82 -17.06 5.46 6.91
CA VAL A 82 -17.93 4.29 7.10
C VAL A 82 -17.13 3.00 7.30
N GLY A 83 -16.03 2.84 6.55
CA GLY A 83 -15.15 1.69 6.68
C GLY A 83 -14.31 1.69 7.96
N ALA A 84 -13.96 2.84 8.51
CA ALA A 84 -13.19 2.93 9.76
C ALA A 84 -14.06 2.78 11.02
N ALA A 85 -15.31 3.19 10.96
CA ALA A 85 -16.21 3.21 12.11
C ALA A 85 -16.34 1.88 12.86
N PRO A 86 -16.50 0.70 12.20
CA PRO A 86 -16.53 -0.58 12.90
C PRO A 86 -15.23 -0.92 13.61
N LEU A 87 -14.06 -0.59 13.03
CA LEU A 87 -12.76 -0.85 13.66
C LEU A 87 -12.56 0.03 14.90
N VAL A 88 -12.96 1.31 14.81
CA VAL A 88 -12.95 2.23 15.96
C VAL A 88 -13.90 1.73 17.05
N GLY A 89 -15.10 1.29 16.68
CA GLY A 89 -16.10 0.73 17.61
C GLY A 89 -15.56 -0.52 18.31
N ILE A 90 -14.97 -1.46 17.57
CA ILE A 90 -14.33 -2.65 18.14
C ILE A 90 -13.19 -2.24 19.07
N GLY A 91 -12.30 -1.34 18.66
CA GLY A 91 -11.21 -0.84 19.50
C GLY A 91 -11.70 -0.19 20.80
N PHE A 92 -12.78 0.59 20.73
CA PHE A 92 -13.40 1.19 21.91
C PHE A 92 -14.02 0.13 22.86
N VAL A 93 -14.72 -0.86 22.31
CA VAL A 93 -15.27 -1.98 23.10
C VAL A 93 -14.16 -2.77 23.76
N LEU A 94 -13.08 -3.07 23.03
CA LEU A 94 -11.91 -3.77 23.59
C LEU A 94 -11.23 -2.97 24.70
N TYR A 95 -11.12 -1.66 24.54
CA TYR A 95 -10.58 -0.76 25.57
C TYR A 95 -11.44 -0.74 26.83
N ARG A 96 -12.78 -0.80 26.68
CA ARG A 96 -13.73 -0.81 27.79
C ARG A 96 -13.85 -2.17 28.48
N LEU A 97 -13.65 -3.26 27.72
CA LEU A 97 -13.68 -4.61 28.26
C LEU A 97 -12.23 -5.01 28.64
N GLU A 98 -11.74 -4.52 29.78
CA GLU A 98 -10.39 -4.87 30.27
C GLU A 98 -10.20 -6.40 30.48
N SER A 99 -11.28 -7.12 30.73
CA SER A 99 -11.26 -8.53 31.10
C SER A 99 -11.00 -9.55 29.97
N PRO A 100 -11.44 -9.39 28.69
CA PRO A 100 -11.23 -10.44 27.69
C PRO A 100 -9.77 -10.63 27.26
N LEU A 101 -8.93 -9.59 27.44
CA LEU A 101 -7.51 -9.64 27.08
C LEU A 101 -6.62 -10.13 28.22
N GLN A 102 -7.14 -10.17 29.45
CA GLN A 102 -6.41 -10.59 30.65
C GLN A 102 -6.77 -12.02 31.11
N GLY A 103 -7.81 -12.65 30.52
CA GLY A 103 -8.20 -14.01 30.83
C GLY A 103 -7.33 -15.08 30.16
N GLU A 104 -7.45 -16.35 30.63
CA GLU A 104 -6.70 -17.50 30.09
C GLU A 104 -6.83 -17.69 28.57
N ASN A 105 -7.90 -17.16 27.94
CA ASN A 105 -8.16 -17.21 26.50
C ASN A 105 -7.84 -15.92 25.75
N GLY A 106 -7.17 -14.95 26.37
CA GLY A 106 -6.89 -13.63 25.78
C GLY A 106 -6.07 -13.70 24.51
N GLU A 107 -5.16 -14.65 24.38
CA GLU A 107 -4.32 -14.87 23.21
C GLU A 107 -5.15 -15.26 21.97
N TYR A 108 -6.11 -16.20 22.14
CA TYR A 108 -6.99 -16.64 21.06
C TYR A 108 -7.94 -15.53 20.60
N PHE A 109 -8.41 -14.73 21.55
CA PHE A 109 -9.25 -13.57 21.26
C PHE A 109 -8.48 -12.51 20.47
N PHE A 110 -7.23 -12.21 20.87
CA PHE A 110 -6.35 -11.30 20.15
C PHE A 110 -6.06 -11.79 18.73
N LEU A 111 -5.73 -13.08 18.56
CA LEU A 111 -5.48 -13.69 17.25
C LEU A 111 -6.71 -13.63 16.36
N GLY A 112 -7.89 -13.98 16.87
CA GLY A 112 -9.16 -13.91 16.15
C GLY A 112 -9.48 -12.48 15.69
N THR A 113 -9.30 -11.51 16.58
CA THR A 113 -9.50 -10.08 16.29
C THR A 113 -8.52 -9.59 15.23
N ALA A 114 -7.26 -10.00 15.28
CA ALA A 114 -6.24 -9.63 14.29
C ALA A 114 -6.57 -10.20 12.89
N ILE A 115 -7.00 -11.47 12.81
CA ILE A 115 -7.43 -12.09 11.55
C ILE A 115 -8.67 -11.37 10.99
N PHE A 116 -9.65 -11.08 11.86
CA PHE A 116 -10.84 -10.33 11.46
C PHE A 116 -10.49 -8.93 10.94
N ALA A 117 -9.69 -8.17 11.67
CA ALA A 117 -9.25 -6.83 11.29
C ALA A 117 -8.47 -6.85 9.95
N PHE A 118 -7.61 -7.85 9.76
CA PHE A 118 -6.89 -8.06 8.50
C PHE A 118 -7.86 -8.32 7.33
N ALA A 119 -8.81 -9.24 7.50
CA ALA A 119 -9.80 -9.57 6.47
C ALA A 119 -10.70 -8.37 6.16
N TYR A 120 -11.13 -7.65 7.20
CA TYR A 120 -11.91 -6.43 7.08
C TYR A 120 -11.16 -5.35 6.30
N TRP A 121 -9.90 -5.10 6.65
CA TRP A 121 -9.04 -4.15 5.93
C TRP A 121 -8.88 -4.55 4.45
N ARG A 122 -8.70 -5.84 4.15
CA ARG A 122 -8.66 -6.35 2.78
C ARG A 122 -9.96 -6.08 2.04
N ALA A 123 -11.11 -6.30 2.67
CA ALA A 123 -12.43 -6.04 2.09
C ALA A 123 -12.65 -4.55 1.80
N MET A 124 -12.24 -3.67 2.71
CA MET A 124 -12.31 -2.22 2.50
C MET A 124 -11.39 -1.76 1.36
N ARG A 125 -10.20 -2.34 1.25
CA ARG A 125 -9.33 -2.09 0.09
C ARG A 125 -9.95 -2.56 -1.22
N PHE A 126 -10.65 -3.68 -1.22
CA PHE A 126 -11.39 -4.15 -2.40
C PHE A 126 -12.54 -3.19 -2.74
N ALA A 127 -13.33 -2.74 -1.77
CA ALA A 127 -14.39 -1.75 -1.98
C ALA A 127 -13.84 -0.44 -2.58
N ALA A 128 -12.74 0.07 -2.02
CA ALA A 128 -12.06 1.26 -2.54
C ALA A 128 -11.48 1.05 -3.95
N TRP A 129 -10.93 -0.14 -4.25
CA TRP A 129 -10.46 -0.50 -5.59
C TRP A 129 -11.62 -0.56 -6.58
N ARG A 130 -12.74 -1.19 -6.21
CA ARG A 130 -13.96 -1.26 -7.02
C ARG A 130 -14.49 0.14 -7.35
N TYR A 131 -14.56 1.03 -6.34
CA TYR A 131 -14.96 2.43 -6.56
C TYR A 131 -14.05 3.11 -7.57
N ARG A 132 -12.74 3.04 -7.37
CA ARG A 132 -11.75 3.69 -8.26
C ARG A 132 -11.80 3.16 -9.68
N LEU A 133 -11.95 1.87 -9.86
CA LEU A 133 -12.01 1.26 -11.19
C LEU A 133 -13.30 1.68 -11.93
N ASN A 134 -14.44 1.73 -11.23
CA ASN A 134 -15.70 2.19 -11.79
C ASN A 134 -15.68 3.67 -12.20
N HIS A 135 -14.74 4.45 -11.65
CA HIS A 135 -14.49 5.85 -12.01
C HIS A 135 -13.27 6.03 -12.91
N THR A 136 -12.75 4.95 -13.48
CA THR A 136 -11.68 5.00 -14.48
C THR A 136 -12.30 4.86 -15.87
N LEU A 137 -11.96 5.81 -16.75
CA LEU A 137 -12.42 5.85 -18.14
C LEU A 137 -11.23 5.62 -19.08
N TRP A 138 -11.48 4.89 -20.14
CA TRP A 138 -10.59 4.77 -21.30
C TRP A 138 -11.41 4.84 -22.58
N ARG A 139 -11.01 5.73 -23.49
CA ARG A 139 -11.76 5.99 -24.72
C ARG A 139 -13.26 6.25 -24.48
N GLY A 140 -13.58 7.04 -23.44
CA GLY A 140 -14.97 7.39 -23.09
C GLY A 140 -15.81 6.28 -22.47
N ARG A 141 -15.26 5.05 -22.27
CA ARG A 141 -15.93 3.96 -21.55
C ARG A 141 -15.34 3.77 -20.17
N ARG A 142 -16.21 3.48 -19.22
CA ARG A 142 -15.82 3.13 -17.86
C ARG A 142 -15.46 1.65 -17.76
N PHE A 143 -14.43 1.37 -17.01
CA PHE A 143 -14.25 0.03 -16.47
C PHE A 143 -15.38 -0.27 -15.48
N ARG A 144 -15.75 -1.52 -15.37
CA ARG A 144 -16.72 -1.96 -14.37
C ARG A 144 -16.10 -3.04 -13.51
N ALA A 145 -16.15 -2.83 -12.20
CA ALA A 145 -15.81 -3.82 -11.20
C ALA A 145 -17.06 -4.15 -10.39
N GLU A 146 -17.51 -5.36 -10.54
CA GLU A 146 -18.66 -5.94 -9.85
C GLU A 146 -18.12 -6.88 -8.76
N GLY A 147 -18.96 -7.57 -8.07
CA GLY A 147 -18.53 -8.50 -7.04
C GLY A 147 -18.87 -8.01 -5.64
N SER A 148 -19.20 -8.96 -4.80
CA SER A 148 -19.63 -8.73 -3.43
C SER A 148 -18.44 -8.47 -2.51
N VAL A 149 -18.49 -7.37 -1.74
CA VAL A 149 -17.50 -7.06 -0.70
C VAL A 149 -17.53 -8.12 0.40
N VAL A 150 -18.74 -8.65 0.72
CA VAL A 150 -18.90 -9.69 1.74
C VAL A 150 -18.28 -11.02 1.28
N ALA A 151 -18.49 -11.41 0.01
CA ALA A 151 -17.85 -12.62 -0.52
C ALA A 151 -16.33 -12.51 -0.54
N TYR A 152 -15.81 -11.31 -0.88
CA TYR A 152 -14.37 -11.05 -0.82
C TYR A 152 -13.84 -11.07 0.63
N PHE A 153 -14.60 -10.52 1.59
CA PHE A 153 -14.26 -10.59 3.02
C PHE A 153 -14.16 -12.03 3.51
N LEU A 154 -15.17 -12.87 3.20
CA LEU A 154 -15.16 -14.28 3.62
C LEU A 154 -13.97 -15.04 3.03
N GLN A 155 -13.65 -14.81 1.76
CA GLN A 155 -12.44 -15.37 1.17
C GLN A 155 -11.17 -14.87 1.84
N ALA A 156 -11.07 -13.56 2.10
CA ALA A 156 -9.92 -12.97 2.76
C ALA A 156 -9.76 -13.48 4.20
N PHE A 157 -10.87 -13.70 4.91
CA PHE A 157 -10.88 -14.28 6.25
C PHE A 157 -10.40 -15.74 6.24
N GLY A 158 -10.95 -16.58 5.36
CA GLY A 158 -10.53 -17.98 5.24
C GLY A 158 -9.05 -18.11 4.85
N TRP A 159 -8.58 -17.34 3.88
CA TRP A 159 -7.17 -17.30 3.50
C TRP A 159 -6.27 -16.68 4.57
N GLY A 160 -6.77 -15.70 5.33
CA GLY A 160 -6.08 -15.12 6.48
C GLY A 160 -5.83 -16.16 7.56
N THR A 161 -6.87 -16.93 7.89
CA THR A 161 -6.80 -18.05 8.85
C THR A 161 -5.82 -19.14 8.36
N ALA A 162 -5.94 -19.57 7.10
CA ALA A 162 -5.01 -20.54 6.52
C ALA A 162 -3.55 -20.03 6.54
N SER A 163 -3.35 -18.75 6.29
CA SER A 163 -2.01 -18.12 6.35
C SER A 163 -1.49 -18.05 7.78
N ALA A 164 -2.33 -17.78 8.77
CA ALA A 164 -1.95 -17.78 10.18
C ALA A 164 -1.54 -19.20 10.64
N ILE A 165 -2.36 -20.22 10.35
CA ILE A 165 -2.07 -21.62 10.71
C ILE A 165 -0.80 -22.12 10.02
N SER A 166 -0.59 -21.75 8.75
CA SER A 166 0.60 -22.16 7.97
C SER A 166 1.82 -21.25 8.19
N LEU A 167 1.81 -20.37 9.20
CA LEU A 167 2.89 -19.41 9.46
C LEU A 167 3.29 -18.58 8.23
N GLY A 168 2.29 -18.21 7.41
CA GLY A 168 2.46 -17.38 6.22
C GLY A 168 2.72 -18.16 4.92
N LEU A 169 2.92 -19.47 4.95
CA LEU A 169 3.19 -20.27 3.73
C LEU A 169 2.01 -20.27 2.75
N ALA A 170 0.77 -20.16 3.23
CA ALA A 170 -0.42 -20.07 2.38
C ALA A 170 -0.60 -18.67 1.72
N TRP A 171 0.18 -17.65 2.10
CA TRP A 171 0.03 -16.28 1.60
C TRP A 171 0.10 -16.17 0.06
N PRO A 172 1.01 -16.83 -0.69
CA PRO A 172 1.02 -16.76 -2.16
C PRO A 172 -0.26 -17.27 -2.79
N SER A 173 -0.81 -18.37 -2.25
CA SER A 173 -2.10 -18.95 -2.69
C SER A 173 -3.26 -18.01 -2.39
N ALA A 174 -3.25 -17.38 -1.22
CA ALA A 174 -4.21 -16.36 -0.82
C ALA A 174 -4.20 -15.17 -1.81
N GLN A 175 -3.01 -14.66 -2.15
CA GLN A 175 -2.89 -13.56 -3.11
C GLN A 175 -3.41 -13.96 -4.50
N ALA A 176 -3.08 -15.16 -4.98
CA ALA A 176 -3.58 -15.67 -6.26
C ALA A 176 -5.11 -15.79 -6.27
N ALA A 177 -5.70 -16.36 -5.21
CA ALA A 177 -7.15 -16.51 -5.09
C ALA A 177 -7.89 -15.16 -5.05
N LEU A 178 -7.39 -14.21 -4.26
CA LEU A 178 -7.99 -12.89 -4.11
C LEU A 178 -7.85 -12.06 -5.40
N ASN A 179 -6.71 -12.13 -6.11
CA ASN A 179 -6.54 -11.46 -7.39
C ASN A 179 -7.44 -12.09 -8.48
N ARG A 180 -7.62 -13.41 -8.49
CA ARG A 180 -8.58 -14.08 -9.39
C ARG A 180 -10.01 -13.60 -9.14
N TYR A 181 -10.40 -13.47 -7.87
CA TYR A 181 -11.72 -12.93 -7.53
C TYR A 181 -11.89 -11.52 -8.07
N MET A 182 -10.93 -10.64 -7.84
CA MET A 182 -10.98 -9.24 -8.28
C MET A 182 -11.10 -9.14 -9.81
N LEU A 183 -10.21 -9.82 -10.56
CA LEU A 183 -10.17 -9.70 -12.02
C LEU A 183 -11.33 -10.41 -12.71
N ARG A 184 -11.80 -11.55 -12.20
CA ARG A 184 -13.00 -12.23 -12.72
C ARG A 184 -14.25 -11.34 -12.68
N HIS A 185 -14.34 -10.42 -11.71
CA HIS A 185 -15.45 -9.49 -11.57
C HIS A 185 -15.15 -8.12 -12.21
N THR A 186 -14.08 -8.03 -12.99
CA THR A 186 -13.70 -6.81 -13.70
C THR A 186 -13.93 -7.00 -15.19
N HIS A 187 -14.59 -6.03 -15.82
CA HIS A 187 -14.83 -6.07 -17.24
C HIS A 187 -14.69 -4.68 -17.90
N TYR A 188 -14.39 -4.70 -19.18
CA TYR A 188 -14.37 -3.53 -20.04
C TYR A 188 -15.18 -3.85 -21.31
N GLY A 189 -16.28 -3.14 -21.50
CA GLY A 189 -17.27 -3.49 -22.51
C GLY A 189 -17.96 -4.83 -22.16
N SER A 190 -17.88 -5.80 -23.07
CA SER A 190 -18.45 -7.15 -22.91
C SER A 190 -17.44 -8.18 -22.40
N ASN A 191 -16.16 -7.82 -22.27
CA ASN A 191 -15.09 -8.76 -21.99
C ASN A 191 -14.60 -8.63 -20.55
N TYR A 192 -14.26 -9.77 -19.95
CA TYR A 192 -13.76 -9.88 -18.58
C TYR A 192 -12.25 -9.95 -18.57
N PHE A 193 -11.69 -9.51 -17.46
CA PHE A 193 -10.29 -9.74 -17.15
C PHE A 193 -10.12 -11.08 -16.43
N GLU A 194 -8.98 -11.70 -16.65
CA GLU A 194 -8.62 -12.94 -15.98
C GLU A 194 -7.27 -12.80 -15.28
N PHE A 195 -7.08 -13.56 -14.21
CA PHE A 195 -5.81 -13.67 -13.51
C PHE A 195 -5.28 -15.09 -13.61
N VAL A 196 -4.20 -15.26 -14.38
CA VAL A 196 -3.53 -16.56 -14.58
C VAL A 196 -2.25 -16.71 -13.76
N GLY A 197 -1.93 -15.72 -12.90
CA GLY A 197 -0.74 -15.79 -12.05
C GLY A 197 -0.74 -17.00 -11.14
N SER A 198 0.31 -17.83 -11.25
CA SER A 198 0.48 -19.02 -10.42
C SER A 198 1.08 -18.67 -9.06
N SER A 199 0.52 -19.23 -7.99
CA SER A 199 1.09 -19.13 -6.64
C SER A 199 2.49 -19.76 -6.57
N ALA A 200 2.75 -20.84 -7.33
CA ALA A 200 4.04 -21.49 -7.38
C ALA A 200 5.16 -20.55 -7.90
N ILE A 201 4.86 -19.72 -8.91
CA ILE A 201 5.81 -18.72 -9.43
C ILE A 201 6.11 -17.66 -8.38
N LEU A 202 5.09 -17.19 -7.64
CA LEU A 202 5.29 -16.23 -6.56
C LEU A 202 6.11 -16.85 -5.42
N THR A 203 5.84 -18.11 -5.09
CA THR A 203 6.58 -18.85 -4.06
C THR A 203 8.03 -19.06 -4.46
N SER A 204 8.31 -19.55 -5.67
CA SER A 204 9.67 -19.82 -6.13
C SER A 204 10.54 -18.57 -6.24
N ARG A 205 9.97 -17.43 -6.63
CA ARG A 205 10.68 -16.16 -6.73
C ARG A 205 10.81 -15.42 -5.40
N GLY A 206 9.90 -15.64 -4.46
CA GLY A 206 9.78 -14.89 -3.21
C GLY A 206 9.94 -15.71 -1.94
N ILE A 207 10.11 -17.04 -2.01
CA ILE A 207 10.09 -17.92 -0.84
C ILE A 207 11.13 -17.55 0.21
N PHE A 208 12.31 -17.09 -0.22
CA PHE A 208 13.37 -16.66 0.71
C PHE A 208 13.14 -15.26 1.29
N LEU A 209 12.32 -14.41 0.63
CA LEU A 209 12.03 -13.06 1.07
C LEU A 209 10.75 -13.00 1.91
N LEU A 210 9.83 -13.92 1.70
CA LEU A 210 8.54 -13.97 2.37
C LEU A 210 8.68 -14.32 3.86
N PRO A 211 9.41 -15.39 4.24
CA PRO A 211 9.70 -15.66 5.64
C PRO A 211 10.54 -14.55 6.26
N ALA A 212 11.62 -14.11 5.62
CA ALA A 212 12.47 -13.05 6.14
C ALA A 212 11.70 -11.74 6.39
N TRP A 213 10.80 -11.37 5.48
CA TRP A 213 9.97 -10.18 5.62
C TRP A 213 8.89 -10.33 6.70
N LEU A 214 8.20 -11.48 6.75
CA LEU A 214 7.15 -11.75 7.73
C LEU A 214 7.73 -11.91 9.13
N TRP A 215 8.75 -12.76 9.28
CA TRP A 215 9.39 -13.05 10.55
C TRP A 215 10.13 -11.83 11.11
N SER A 216 10.77 -11.04 10.24
CA SER A 216 11.43 -9.81 10.70
C SER A 216 10.44 -8.79 11.25
N ARG A 217 9.23 -8.69 10.69
CA ARG A 217 8.16 -7.83 11.22
C ARG A 217 7.59 -8.36 12.52
N ILE A 218 7.35 -9.66 12.62
CA ILE A 218 6.87 -10.29 13.85
C ILE A 218 7.92 -10.09 14.96
N LEU A 219 9.18 -10.37 14.66
CA LEU A 219 10.26 -10.18 15.61
C LEU A 219 10.44 -8.70 16.00
N LEU A 220 10.32 -7.77 15.04
CA LEU A 220 10.36 -6.34 15.31
C LEU A 220 9.22 -5.92 16.26
N ILE A 221 8.00 -6.40 16.03
CA ILE A 221 6.85 -6.14 16.91
C ILE A 221 7.10 -6.71 18.30
N ILE A 222 7.58 -7.95 18.39
CA ILE A 222 7.92 -8.58 19.67
C ILE A 222 8.99 -7.77 20.41
N CYS A 223 10.05 -7.32 19.74
CA CYS A 223 11.09 -6.50 20.34
C CYS A 223 10.56 -5.15 20.83
N ILE A 224 9.71 -4.48 20.05
CA ILE A 224 9.08 -3.21 20.46
C ILE A 224 8.18 -3.42 21.69
N LEU A 225 7.36 -4.48 21.70
CA LEU A 225 6.54 -4.82 22.86
C LEU A 225 7.38 -5.15 24.08
N ALA A 226 8.47 -5.90 23.90
CA ALA A 226 9.39 -6.25 24.99
C ALA A 226 10.08 -5.00 25.56
N ILE A 227 10.53 -4.07 24.69
CA ILE A 227 11.08 -2.78 25.13
C ILE A 227 10.03 -2.00 25.92
N TRP A 228 8.78 -1.96 25.46
CA TRP A 228 7.69 -1.28 26.15
C TRP A 228 7.39 -1.91 27.52
N VAL A 229 7.35 -3.24 27.60
CA VAL A 229 7.17 -3.97 28.87
C VAL A 229 8.33 -3.70 29.85
N CYS A 230 9.59 -3.75 29.37
CA CYS A 230 10.74 -3.42 30.18
C CYS A 230 10.71 -1.97 30.69
N ASN A 231 10.31 -1.02 29.82
CA ASN A 231 10.17 0.38 30.22
C ASN A 231 9.07 0.56 31.27
N LYS A 232 7.94 -0.17 31.14
CA LYS A 232 6.88 -0.17 32.16
C LYS A 232 7.33 -0.78 33.48
N ALA A 233 8.17 -1.82 33.45
CA ALA A 233 8.75 -2.43 34.64
C ALA A 233 9.74 -1.50 35.37
N LEU A 234 10.38 -0.58 34.63
CA LEU A 234 11.26 0.45 35.18
C LEU A 234 10.50 1.66 35.75
N ASN A 235 9.17 1.67 35.66
CA ASN A 235 8.36 2.77 36.17
C ASN A 235 8.53 2.87 37.70
N GLU A 236 8.80 4.07 38.19
CA GLU A 236 9.05 4.36 39.63
C GLU A 236 7.96 3.84 40.58
N ASN A 237 6.70 3.78 40.13
CA ASN A 237 5.61 3.30 40.96
C ASN A 237 5.67 1.78 41.22
N MET A 238 6.20 1.00 40.27
CA MET A 238 6.45 -0.43 40.47
C MET A 238 7.72 -0.67 41.32
N LEU A 239 8.77 0.09 41.08
CA LEU A 239 10.02 -0.03 41.83
C LEU A 239 9.84 0.38 43.29
N LYS A 240 9.01 1.35 43.62
CA LYS A 240 8.67 1.77 44.98
C LYS A 240 7.91 0.72 45.79
N MET A 241 7.35 -0.31 45.18
CA MET A 241 6.67 -1.42 45.85
C MET A 241 7.61 -2.56 46.24
N LEU A 242 8.86 -2.49 45.79
CA LEU A 242 9.90 -3.50 46.04
C LEU A 242 10.91 -2.98 47.06
N ASP A 243 11.53 -3.88 47.82
CA ASP A 243 12.69 -3.54 48.63
C ASP A 243 13.84 -3.06 47.74
N ASP A 244 14.71 -2.19 48.26
CA ASP A 244 15.77 -1.53 47.49
C ASP A 244 16.69 -2.52 46.72
N GLU A 245 16.97 -3.67 47.30
CA GLU A 245 17.78 -4.71 46.66
C GLU A 245 17.07 -5.38 45.47
N TRP A 246 15.78 -5.69 45.63
CA TRP A 246 14.95 -6.23 44.57
C TRP A 246 14.66 -5.20 43.47
N ALA A 247 14.39 -3.95 43.84
CA ALA A 247 14.19 -2.85 42.90
C ALA A 247 15.42 -2.64 42.02
N GLY A 248 16.62 -2.67 42.61
CA GLY A 248 17.90 -2.58 41.88
C GLY A 248 18.10 -3.74 40.90
N SER A 249 17.83 -4.98 41.36
CA SER A 249 17.98 -6.18 40.48
C SER A 249 17.00 -6.21 39.31
N VAL A 250 15.75 -5.79 39.50
CA VAL A 250 14.71 -5.68 38.46
C VAL A 250 15.08 -4.58 37.47
N ALA A 251 15.53 -3.42 37.95
CA ALA A 251 15.96 -2.32 37.10
C ALA A 251 17.13 -2.72 36.17
N ASP A 252 18.14 -3.40 36.73
CA ASP A 252 19.29 -3.91 36.00
C ASP A 252 18.93 -4.99 34.99
N ALA A 253 18.02 -5.91 35.34
CA ALA A 253 17.54 -6.95 34.42
C ALA A 253 16.73 -6.33 33.28
N ALA A 254 15.84 -5.39 33.58
CA ALA A 254 15.05 -4.67 32.56
C ALA A 254 15.93 -3.82 31.64
N GLY A 255 16.95 -3.13 32.22
CA GLY A 255 17.91 -2.35 31.46
C GLY A 255 18.72 -3.19 30.45
N ARG A 256 19.24 -4.34 30.91
CA ARG A 256 19.96 -5.29 30.05
C ARG A 256 19.06 -5.86 28.96
N SER A 257 17.81 -6.19 29.28
CA SER A 257 16.82 -6.69 28.33
C SER A 257 16.46 -5.62 27.29
N MET A 258 16.23 -4.38 27.72
CA MET A 258 15.97 -3.24 26.82
C MET A 258 17.14 -3.03 25.86
N MET A 259 18.36 -3.07 26.33
CA MET A 259 19.56 -2.93 25.48
C MET A 259 19.65 -4.07 24.46
N GLY A 260 19.39 -5.32 24.89
CA GLY A 260 19.35 -6.48 23.99
C GLY A 260 18.29 -6.37 22.91
N TYR A 261 17.06 -6.03 23.27
CA TYR A 261 15.97 -5.85 22.30
C TYR A 261 16.21 -4.66 21.36
N SER A 262 16.78 -3.56 21.86
CA SER A 262 17.14 -2.41 21.04
C SER A 262 18.20 -2.77 20.00
N LEU A 263 19.20 -3.57 20.36
CA LEU A 263 20.21 -4.08 19.43
C LEU A 263 19.57 -4.94 18.33
N VAL A 264 18.65 -5.84 18.70
CA VAL A 264 17.91 -6.65 17.71
C VAL A 264 17.11 -5.79 16.75
N VAL A 265 16.43 -4.74 17.24
CA VAL A 265 15.71 -3.79 16.40
C VAL A 265 16.64 -3.08 15.42
N VAL A 266 17.80 -2.60 15.88
CA VAL A 266 18.81 -1.93 15.05
C VAL A 266 19.33 -2.84 13.94
N VAL A 267 19.50 -4.13 14.20
CA VAL A 267 19.95 -5.12 13.20
C VAL A 267 18.83 -5.48 12.23
N LEU A 268 17.61 -5.66 12.72
CA LEU A 268 16.48 -6.08 11.89
C LEU A 268 15.94 -4.97 10.98
N LEU A 269 15.98 -3.73 11.41
CA LEU A 269 15.42 -2.61 10.66
C LEU A 269 16.05 -2.46 9.27
N PRO A 270 17.38 -2.52 9.08
CA PRO A 270 18.00 -2.55 7.76
C PRO A 270 17.58 -3.76 6.92
N ILE A 271 17.47 -4.95 7.53
CA ILE A 271 17.05 -6.17 6.83
C ILE A 271 15.64 -6.00 6.27
N VAL A 272 14.71 -5.50 7.09
CA VAL A 272 13.33 -5.21 6.67
C VAL A 272 13.31 -4.14 5.59
N ALA A 273 14.05 -3.05 5.78
CA ALA A 273 14.14 -1.95 4.83
C ALA A 273 14.69 -2.39 3.46
N PHE A 274 15.59 -3.37 3.42
CA PHE A 274 16.12 -3.92 2.18
C PHE A 274 15.21 -5.00 1.54
N ALA A 275 14.62 -5.88 2.36
CA ALA A 275 13.78 -6.97 1.88
C ALA A 275 12.41 -6.48 1.35
N TYR A 276 11.84 -5.44 1.97
CA TYR A 276 10.50 -4.95 1.64
C TYR A 276 10.36 -4.42 0.20
N PRO A 277 11.25 -3.56 -0.32
CA PRO A 277 11.16 -3.10 -1.72
C PRO A 277 11.28 -4.26 -2.73
N ARG A 278 12.15 -5.24 -2.45
CA ARG A 278 12.29 -6.44 -3.29
C ARG A 278 11.00 -7.25 -3.31
N PHE A 279 10.43 -7.47 -2.16
CA PHE A 279 9.17 -8.18 -2.02
C PHE A 279 8.03 -7.46 -2.77
N VAL A 280 7.93 -6.15 -2.62
CA VAL A 280 6.92 -5.34 -3.32
C VAL A 280 7.13 -5.39 -4.83
N ALA A 281 8.37 -5.22 -5.32
CA ALA A 281 8.68 -5.28 -6.75
C ALA A 281 8.32 -6.64 -7.37
N LEU A 282 8.66 -7.75 -6.71
CA LEU A 282 8.33 -9.10 -7.17
C LEU A 282 6.81 -9.34 -7.19
N THR A 283 6.11 -8.86 -6.17
CA THR A 283 4.65 -8.99 -6.07
C THR A 283 3.95 -8.19 -7.17
N TRP A 284 4.37 -6.93 -7.40
CA TRP A 284 3.83 -6.11 -8.48
C TRP A 284 4.09 -6.71 -9.85
N LYS A 285 5.33 -7.17 -10.11
CA LYS A 285 5.68 -7.83 -11.36
C LYS A 285 4.79 -9.05 -11.60
N TRP A 286 4.65 -9.92 -10.61
CA TRP A 286 3.80 -11.11 -10.70
C TRP A 286 2.32 -10.76 -10.89
N GLN A 287 1.80 -9.74 -10.20
CA GLN A 287 0.41 -9.29 -10.36
C GLN A 287 0.14 -8.78 -11.77
N LEU A 288 1.04 -7.95 -12.31
CA LEU A 288 0.89 -7.36 -13.64
C LEU A 288 1.03 -8.41 -14.74
N GLU A 289 2.01 -9.30 -14.66
CA GLU A 289 2.22 -10.39 -15.60
C GLU A 289 1.09 -11.44 -15.57
N GLY A 290 0.35 -11.51 -14.46
CA GLY A 290 -0.79 -12.40 -14.29
C GLY A 290 -2.09 -11.90 -14.93
N VAL A 291 -2.17 -10.65 -15.34
CA VAL A 291 -3.38 -10.06 -15.94
C VAL A 291 -3.51 -10.47 -17.41
N ARG A 292 -4.68 -10.96 -17.78
CA ARG A 292 -5.09 -11.28 -19.15
C ARG A 292 -6.37 -10.57 -19.51
N PHE A 293 -6.51 -10.21 -20.78
CA PHE A 293 -7.73 -9.66 -21.35
C PHE A 293 -7.94 -10.29 -22.74
N GLY A 294 -8.64 -11.43 -22.77
CA GLY A 294 -8.65 -12.30 -23.92
C GLY A 294 -7.23 -12.80 -24.23
N GLU A 295 -6.78 -12.65 -25.46
CA GLU A 295 -5.41 -13.01 -25.86
C GLU A 295 -4.36 -11.97 -25.43
N ALA A 296 -4.79 -10.73 -25.10
CA ALA A 296 -3.87 -9.68 -24.70
C ALA A 296 -3.25 -9.94 -23.32
N TYR A 297 -1.96 -9.76 -23.22
CA TYR A 297 -1.23 -9.92 -21.97
C TYR A 297 -0.12 -8.87 -21.82
N VAL A 298 0.28 -8.70 -20.57
CA VAL A 298 1.30 -7.73 -20.19
C VAL A 298 2.53 -8.46 -19.66
N THR A 299 3.72 -8.03 -20.09
CA THR A 299 4.99 -8.42 -19.47
C THR A 299 5.64 -7.21 -18.83
N SER A 300 6.38 -7.44 -17.74
CA SER A 300 7.04 -6.38 -16.99
C SER A 300 8.56 -6.54 -16.98
N GLY A 301 9.25 -5.55 -17.55
CA GLY A 301 10.71 -5.40 -17.48
C GLY A 301 11.17 -4.65 -16.22
N LEU A 302 10.42 -4.69 -15.13
CA LEU A 302 10.70 -3.94 -13.90
C LEU A 302 12.08 -4.29 -13.34
N LYS A 303 12.98 -3.30 -13.29
CA LYS A 303 14.30 -3.43 -12.69
C LYS A 303 14.22 -3.22 -11.18
N LEU A 304 14.67 -4.20 -10.43
CA LEU A 304 14.67 -4.16 -8.97
C LEU A 304 15.46 -2.96 -8.41
N SER A 305 16.59 -2.62 -9.03
CA SER A 305 17.45 -1.51 -8.61
C SER A 305 16.73 -0.16 -8.63
N SER A 306 15.93 0.11 -9.68
CA SER A 306 15.15 1.35 -9.78
C SER A 306 14.10 1.44 -8.69
N PHE A 307 13.49 0.30 -8.35
CA PHE A 307 12.50 0.21 -7.28
C PHE A 307 13.13 0.44 -5.91
N MET A 308 14.28 -0.18 -5.65
CA MET A 308 15.03 0.01 -4.41
C MET A 308 15.44 1.47 -4.21
N GLY A 309 15.93 2.14 -5.27
CA GLY A 309 16.33 3.55 -5.20
C GLY A 309 15.19 4.46 -4.72
N ILE A 310 13.95 4.24 -5.21
CA ILE A 310 12.76 4.99 -4.78
C ILE A 310 12.51 4.79 -3.27
N TYR A 311 12.58 3.54 -2.80
CA TYR A 311 12.36 3.23 -1.38
C TYR A 311 13.45 3.77 -0.45
N PHE A 312 14.73 3.71 -0.87
CA PHE A 312 15.81 4.26 -0.04
C PHE A 312 15.69 5.77 0.14
N VAL A 313 15.34 6.50 -0.92
CA VAL A 313 15.07 7.95 -0.80
C VAL A 313 13.88 8.19 0.13
N PHE A 314 12.83 7.36 0.05
CA PHE A 314 11.69 7.44 0.97
C PHE A 314 12.10 7.19 2.42
N TYR A 315 12.88 6.14 2.67
CA TYR A 315 13.36 5.84 4.02
C TYR A 315 14.23 6.95 4.60
N ALA A 316 15.12 7.54 3.79
CA ALA A 316 15.92 8.68 4.21
C ALA A 316 15.04 9.88 4.58
N PHE A 317 13.98 10.14 3.82
CA PHE A 317 13.03 11.20 4.11
C PHE A 317 12.25 10.94 5.40
N VAL A 318 11.74 9.71 5.60
CA VAL A 318 11.02 9.32 6.83
C VAL A 318 11.97 9.38 8.03
N ALA A 319 13.21 8.90 7.90
CA ALA A 319 14.22 8.99 8.95
C ALA A 319 14.52 10.44 9.32
N GLY A 320 14.59 11.35 8.33
CA GLY A 320 14.73 12.79 8.57
C GLY A 320 13.55 13.37 9.36
N ILE A 321 12.31 13.02 9.01
CA ILE A 321 11.12 13.46 9.77
C ILE A 321 11.17 12.95 11.21
N VAL A 322 11.47 11.67 11.41
CA VAL A 322 11.58 11.07 12.75
C VAL A 322 12.66 11.77 13.56
N LEU A 323 13.85 12.01 12.96
CA LEU A 323 14.94 12.72 13.63
C LEU A 323 14.55 14.14 14.03
N LEU A 324 13.92 14.90 13.14
CA LEU A 324 13.42 16.25 13.44
C LEU A 324 12.37 16.24 14.55
N THR A 325 11.49 15.23 14.57
CA THR A 325 10.50 15.08 15.63
C THR A 325 11.15 14.75 16.98
N LEU A 326 12.15 13.87 16.99
CA LEU A 326 12.91 13.57 18.20
C LEU A 326 13.70 14.75 18.73
N LEU A 327 14.31 15.55 17.82
CA LEU A 327 15.00 16.79 18.20
C LEU A 327 14.03 17.83 18.76
N ALA A 328 12.87 18.01 18.11
CA ALA A 328 11.83 18.89 18.63
C ALA A 328 11.31 18.39 19.99
N TRP A 329 11.14 17.09 20.14
CA TRP A 329 10.74 16.47 21.40
C TRP A 329 11.75 16.75 22.50
N SER A 330 13.04 16.52 22.29
CA SER A 330 14.10 16.74 23.28
C SER A 330 14.18 18.21 23.74
N THR A 331 13.76 19.18 22.90
CA THR A 331 13.68 20.60 23.28
C THR A 331 12.40 20.96 24.02
N LEU A 332 11.29 20.24 23.74
CA LEU A 332 9.98 20.49 24.35
C LEU A 332 9.76 19.70 25.67
N GLU A 333 10.49 18.62 25.85
CA GLU A 333 10.41 17.78 27.08
C GLU A 333 10.66 18.60 28.36
N TRP A 334 11.50 19.65 28.25
CA TRP A 334 11.75 20.60 29.33
C TRP A 334 10.50 21.39 29.77
N TRP A 335 9.48 21.49 28.90
CA TRP A 335 8.26 22.29 29.13
C TRP A 335 7.03 21.42 29.44
N TYR A 336 7.02 20.14 29.03
CA TYR A 336 5.82 19.31 28.99
C TYR A 336 6.05 17.84 29.39
N ALA A 337 6.98 17.55 30.30
CA ALA A 337 7.45 16.20 30.64
C ALA A 337 6.35 15.21 31.08
N ASP A 338 5.19 15.67 31.57
CA ASP A 338 4.19 14.83 32.21
C ASP A 338 3.01 14.40 31.31
N GLU A 339 2.96 14.84 30.05
CA GLU A 339 1.77 14.62 29.21
C GLU A 339 2.04 13.64 28.04
N PRO A 340 1.67 12.34 28.17
CA PRO A 340 1.90 11.33 27.11
C PRO A 340 1.15 11.64 25.79
N MET A 341 0.17 12.55 25.83
CA MET A 341 -0.61 12.92 24.66
C MET A 341 0.22 13.59 23.57
N TYR A 342 1.31 14.29 23.91
CA TYR A 342 2.21 14.92 22.92
C TYR A 342 2.99 13.89 22.11
N LEU A 343 3.39 12.75 22.69
CA LEU A 343 4.02 11.65 21.95
C LEU A 343 3.07 11.06 20.91
N VAL A 344 1.84 10.80 21.30
CA VAL A 344 0.81 10.27 20.39
C VAL A 344 0.58 11.26 19.24
N ALA A 345 0.47 12.56 19.55
CA ALA A 345 0.33 13.60 18.53
C ALA A 345 1.54 13.66 17.58
N ALA A 346 2.77 13.61 18.11
CA ALA A 346 3.99 13.61 17.31
C ALA A 346 4.05 12.41 16.35
N PHE A 347 3.77 11.19 16.84
CA PHE A 347 3.69 9.98 15.99
C PHE A 347 2.59 10.10 14.92
N TYR A 348 1.44 10.66 15.26
CA TYR A 348 0.35 10.89 14.32
C TYR A 348 0.76 11.85 13.20
N TYR A 349 1.39 12.98 13.53
CA TYR A 349 1.89 13.93 12.52
C TYR A 349 3.01 13.34 11.67
N CYS A 350 3.91 12.55 12.26
CA CYS A 350 4.93 11.82 11.50
C CYS A 350 4.31 10.84 10.51
N ALA A 351 3.28 10.10 10.92
CA ALA A 351 2.57 9.18 10.04
C ALA A 351 1.87 9.90 8.88
N ILE A 352 1.18 11.02 9.16
CA ILE A 352 0.58 11.86 8.12
C ILE A 352 1.65 12.42 7.18
N ALA A 353 2.75 12.96 7.71
CA ALA A 353 3.82 13.51 6.89
C ALA A 353 4.45 12.43 5.98
N ALA A 354 4.63 11.20 6.49
CA ALA A 354 5.11 10.07 5.71
C ALA A 354 4.13 9.64 4.62
N ASP A 355 2.81 9.56 4.93
CA ASP A 355 1.76 9.22 3.94
C ASP A 355 1.66 10.28 2.84
N VAL A 356 1.74 11.54 3.23
CA VAL A 356 1.75 12.67 2.31
C VAL A 356 3.00 12.64 1.43
N ALA A 357 4.17 12.44 2.01
CA ALA A 357 5.41 12.31 1.27
C ALA A 357 5.39 11.14 0.29
N TRP A 358 4.86 9.98 0.73
CA TRP A 358 4.66 8.84 -0.14
C TRP A 358 3.76 9.19 -1.33
N SER A 359 2.60 9.73 -1.07
CA SER A 359 1.62 10.06 -2.12
C SER A 359 2.15 11.06 -3.14
N TRP A 360 3.05 11.95 -2.73
CA TRP A 360 3.49 13.11 -3.48
C TRP A 360 4.80 12.96 -4.22
N LEU A 361 5.84 12.57 -3.49
CA LEU A 361 7.19 12.51 -4.02
C LEU A 361 7.47 11.15 -4.64
N PHE A 362 6.86 10.09 -4.10
CA PHE A 362 7.21 8.71 -4.42
C PHE A 362 6.18 8.02 -5.30
N ALA A 363 4.88 8.20 -5.07
CA ALA A 363 3.85 7.53 -5.87
C ALA A 363 3.92 7.87 -7.37
N PRO A 364 4.16 9.12 -7.81
CA PRO A 364 4.34 9.42 -9.24
C PRO A 364 5.56 8.73 -9.83
N ARG A 365 6.70 8.76 -9.14
CA ARG A 365 7.94 8.10 -9.59
C ARG A 365 7.79 6.59 -9.64
N PHE A 366 7.15 6.04 -8.61
CA PHE A 366 6.82 4.62 -8.53
C PHE A 366 5.90 4.20 -9.70
N TRP A 367 4.80 4.94 -9.91
CA TRP A 367 3.86 4.70 -10.98
C TRP A 367 4.52 4.79 -12.36
N ALA A 368 5.28 5.86 -12.61
CA ALA A 368 6.03 6.03 -13.85
C ALA A 368 7.00 4.88 -14.12
N THR A 369 7.72 4.42 -13.08
CA THR A 369 8.65 3.29 -13.18
C THR A 369 7.92 2.00 -13.53
N VAL A 370 6.78 1.74 -12.90
CA VAL A 370 5.94 0.57 -13.21
C VAL A 370 5.43 0.65 -14.64
N ILE A 371 4.78 1.75 -15.03
CA ILE A 371 4.18 1.90 -16.38
C ILE A 371 5.25 1.82 -17.48
N ARG A 372 6.40 2.46 -17.30
CA ARG A 372 7.52 2.41 -18.26
C ARG A 372 8.12 1.01 -18.42
N SER A 373 7.92 0.13 -17.45
CA SER A 373 8.38 -1.26 -17.50
C SER A 373 7.44 -2.20 -18.25
N LEU A 374 6.20 -1.77 -18.53
CA LEU A 374 5.18 -2.61 -19.14
C LEU A 374 5.32 -2.67 -20.65
N THR A 375 5.17 -3.88 -21.19
CA THR A 375 4.97 -4.14 -22.61
C THR A 375 3.68 -4.92 -22.79
N LEU A 376 2.81 -4.42 -23.66
CA LEU A 376 1.55 -5.06 -24.03
C LEU A 376 1.76 -5.92 -25.26
N HIS A 377 1.34 -7.17 -25.20
CA HIS A 377 1.38 -8.13 -26.31
C HIS A 377 -0.04 -8.39 -26.79
N ASP A 378 -0.18 -8.69 -28.06
CA ASP A 378 -1.43 -9.02 -28.75
C ASP A 378 -2.59 -8.03 -28.49
N PRO A 379 -2.38 -6.72 -28.75
CA PRO A 379 -3.38 -5.70 -28.44
C PRO A 379 -4.59 -5.69 -29.37
N VAL A 380 -4.66 -6.60 -30.34
CA VAL A 380 -5.70 -6.60 -31.40
C VAL A 380 -7.10 -6.61 -30.78
N LEU A 381 -7.36 -7.45 -29.79
CA LEU A 381 -8.67 -7.52 -29.13
C LEU A 381 -9.02 -6.20 -28.44
N LEU A 382 -8.06 -5.59 -27.74
CA LEU A 382 -8.24 -4.28 -27.10
C LEU A 382 -8.55 -3.18 -28.12
N SER A 383 -7.88 -3.21 -29.27
CA SER A 383 -8.12 -2.24 -30.36
C SER A 383 -9.50 -2.43 -30.99
N VAL A 384 -9.93 -3.68 -31.24
CA VAL A 384 -11.24 -4.02 -31.84
C VAL A 384 -12.39 -3.68 -30.89
N ILE A 385 -12.28 -3.99 -29.60
CA ILE A 385 -13.31 -3.63 -28.61
C ILE A 385 -13.42 -2.11 -28.49
N ALA A 386 -12.30 -1.44 -28.53
CA ALA A 386 -12.26 0.00 -28.49
C ALA A 386 -12.85 0.66 -29.75
N THR A 387 -12.71 0.05 -30.92
CA THR A 387 -13.29 0.57 -32.18
C THR A 387 -14.79 0.26 -32.33
N LYS A 388 -15.25 -0.89 -31.86
CA LYS A 388 -16.70 -1.22 -31.86
C LYS A 388 -17.50 -0.37 -30.86
N ALA A 389 -16.85 0.39 -30.01
CA ALA A 389 -17.50 1.15 -28.96
C ALA A 389 -17.98 2.54 -29.38
N PHE A 390 -17.41 3.12 -30.44
CA PHE A 390 -17.87 4.41 -31.01
C PHE A 390 -17.77 4.39 -32.51
N PRO A 391 -18.89 4.64 -33.26
CA PRO A 391 -18.78 5.30 -34.51
C PRO A 391 -18.17 6.68 -34.20
N VAL A 392 -17.11 7.02 -34.91
CA VAL A 392 -16.47 8.33 -34.85
C VAL A 392 -17.52 9.40 -35.18
N HIS A 393 -18.22 9.91 -34.17
CA HIS A 393 -18.82 11.22 -34.28
C HIS A 393 -17.68 12.20 -34.04
N GLY A 394 -17.08 12.61 -35.15
CA GLY A 394 -16.25 13.79 -35.16
C GLY A 394 -17.07 14.96 -34.62
N GLN A 395 -16.36 15.87 -33.92
CA GLN A 395 -16.83 17.14 -33.36
C GLN A 395 -17.49 17.05 -31.97
N ALA A 396 -16.69 17.25 -30.96
CA ALA A 396 -17.03 18.09 -29.80
C ALA A 396 -15.90 18.17 -28.73
N PHE A 397 -14.66 18.48 -29.14
CA PHE A 397 -13.65 19.00 -28.19
C PHE A 397 -12.96 20.23 -28.79
N ALA A 398 -13.76 21.18 -29.22
CA ALA A 398 -13.32 22.55 -29.48
C ALA A 398 -14.26 23.47 -28.71
N LYS A 399 -13.71 24.15 -27.71
CA LYS A 399 -14.23 25.25 -26.89
C LYS A 399 -14.46 24.89 -25.44
N LEU A 400 -13.39 24.98 -24.64
CA LEU A 400 -13.49 25.56 -23.30
C LEU A 400 -13.16 27.06 -23.48
N PRO A 401 -14.01 27.97 -23.03
CA PRO A 401 -13.69 29.39 -22.98
C PRO A 401 -12.67 29.66 -21.87
N GLU A 402 -11.92 30.76 -22.05
CA GLU A 402 -10.85 31.34 -21.27
C GLU A 402 -11.17 31.56 -19.79
#